data_0035b8a0338d28fc7989ab17f2dfe35d
#
_entry.id   0035b8a0338d28fc7989ab17f2dfe35d
#
_cell.length_a   1.000
_cell.length_b   1.000
_cell.length_c   1.000
_cell.angle_alpha   90.00
_cell.angle_beta   90.00
_cell.angle_gamma   90.00
#
_symmetry.space_group_name_H-M   'P 1'
#
loop_
_entity.id
_entity.type
_entity.pdbx_description
1 polymer ?
#
loop_
_entity_poly.entity_id
_entity_poly.type
_entity_poly.pdbx_seq_one_letter_code
_entity_poly.pdbx_strand_id
1 'polypeptide(L)'
;MAENNECTHDCSSCGADCASRKTAIEKEPLNPASSVKKVIGVVSGKGGVGKSIVTSMLATEMRRRSYGTAILDADITGPSIPKAFGAGRGVEAEGNVMLPHFTKTGIQIMSVNLLLADDTTPVVWRGPVIAGAVKQFWTDTIWNDVDYMFVDMPPGTGDVPLTVYQSLPIDGIVIVTTPQDLVSMIVEKAVKMAKMMNIPIIGLVENMSYVVCPDCGKKINVFGESKIEEIAKEYSVPVLARIPMDPKLTALVDKGIIELMENDYLSKAADALEGL
;
A
#
# COMPACT_ATOMS: atom_id res chain seq x y z
N MET A 1 33.05 -41.30 -13.39
CA MET A 1 32.51 -40.58 -14.55
C MET A 1 31.13 -40.09 -14.13
N ALA A 2 31.02 -38.83 -13.76
CA ALA A 2 29.77 -38.23 -13.34
C ALA A 2 29.05 -37.69 -14.62
N GLU A 3 27.89 -38.22 -14.89
CA GLU A 3 27.05 -37.75 -16.00
C GLU A 3 26.60 -36.31 -15.70
N ASN A 4 27.02 -35.37 -16.54
CA ASN A 4 26.51 -34.03 -16.60
C ASN A 4 25.04 -34.10 -17.11
N ASN A 5 24.09 -34.12 -16.20
CA ASN A 5 22.68 -33.85 -16.56
C ASN A 5 22.57 -32.38 -16.91
N GLU A 6 22.64 -32.04 -18.19
CA GLU A 6 22.34 -30.69 -18.69
C GLU A 6 20.89 -30.31 -18.34
N CYS A 7 20.77 -29.26 -17.52
CA CYS A 7 19.48 -28.73 -17.15
C CYS A 7 18.80 -28.13 -18.39
N THR A 8 17.68 -28.69 -18.79
CA THR A 8 16.90 -28.24 -19.97
C THR A 8 16.15 -26.92 -19.72
N HIS A 9 16.22 -26.34 -18.51
CA HIS A 9 15.51 -25.14 -18.06
C HIS A 9 13.97 -25.23 -18.14
N ASP A 10 13.41 -26.38 -18.47
CA ASP A 10 11.97 -26.64 -18.40
C ASP A 10 11.63 -27.21 -17.00
N CYS A 11 11.29 -26.29 -16.08
CA CYS A 11 10.96 -26.62 -14.70
C CYS A 11 9.59 -27.29 -14.52
N SER A 12 8.73 -27.29 -15.54
CA SER A 12 7.38 -27.82 -15.43
C SER A 12 7.34 -29.36 -15.48
N SER A 13 8.32 -29.98 -16.12
CA SER A 13 8.44 -31.43 -16.29
C SER A 13 9.61 -32.08 -15.56
N CYS A 14 10.48 -31.28 -14.89
CA CYS A 14 11.70 -31.77 -14.25
C CYS A 14 11.45 -32.30 -12.83
N GLY A 15 11.73 -33.59 -12.60
CA GLY A 15 11.65 -34.25 -11.28
C GLY A 15 12.90 -34.09 -10.39
N ALA A 16 13.94 -33.35 -10.82
CA ALA A 16 15.16 -33.18 -10.05
C ALA A 16 15.00 -32.17 -8.90
N ASP A 17 15.64 -32.45 -7.77
CA ASP A 17 15.70 -31.57 -6.59
C ASP A 17 16.75 -30.46 -6.86
N CYS A 18 16.33 -29.40 -7.56
CA CYS A 18 17.18 -28.33 -8.03
C CYS A 18 17.28 -27.20 -7.00
N ALA A 19 18.50 -26.76 -6.65
CA ALA A 19 18.74 -25.67 -5.71
C ALA A 19 18.06 -24.35 -6.14
N SER A 20 17.91 -24.08 -7.44
CA SER A 20 17.18 -22.92 -7.97
C SER A 20 15.67 -22.99 -7.79
N ARG A 21 15.07 -24.16 -7.48
CA ARG A 21 13.67 -24.32 -7.10
C ARG A 21 13.40 -24.00 -5.64
N LYS A 22 14.43 -24.05 -4.80
CA LYS A 22 14.32 -23.89 -3.32
C LYS A 22 14.57 -22.48 -2.83
N THR A 23 14.89 -21.53 -3.68
CA THR A 23 14.94 -20.12 -3.27
C THR A 23 13.52 -19.55 -3.21
N ALA A 24 12.73 -20.00 -2.25
CA ALA A 24 11.73 -19.11 -1.67
C ALA A 24 12.51 -17.87 -1.23
N ILE A 25 12.20 -16.71 -1.82
CA ILE A 25 12.82 -15.45 -1.43
C ILE A 25 12.50 -15.28 0.04
N GLU A 26 13.51 -15.38 0.90
CA GLU A 26 13.33 -15.19 2.33
C GLU A 26 12.90 -13.74 2.57
N LYS A 27 11.83 -13.58 3.36
CA LYS A 27 11.37 -12.26 3.77
C LYS A 27 12.40 -11.65 4.71
N GLU A 28 12.57 -10.34 4.61
CA GLU A 28 13.44 -9.63 5.54
C GLU A 28 12.90 -9.78 6.97
N PRO A 29 13.76 -10.03 7.96
CA PRO A 29 13.34 -10.13 9.35
C PRO A 29 12.84 -8.79 9.86
N LEU A 30 11.78 -8.80 10.65
CA LEU A 30 11.34 -7.64 11.40
C LEU A 30 12.39 -7.28 12.46
N ASN A 31 12.54 -5.99 12.77
CA ASN A 31 13.36 -5.55 13.90
C ASN A 31 12.97 -6.34 15.17
N PRO A 32 13.92 -6.96 15.88
CA PRO A 32 13.61 -7.79 17.04
C PRO A 32 12.86 -7.08 18.19
N ALA A 33 12.97 -5.75 18.26
CA ALA A 33 12.26 -4.93 19.24
C ALA A 33 10.84 -4.52 18.77
N SER A 34 10.43 -4.95 17.58
CA SER A 34 9.14 -4.57 16.97
C SER A 34 8.08 -5.66 17.11
N SER A 35 6.82 -5.24 17.05
CA SER A 35 5.65 -6.11 16.97
C SER A 35 4.71 -5.62 15.88
N VAL A 36 4.52 -6.40 14.81
CA VAL A 36 3.59 -6.14 13.70
C VAL A 36 2.82 -7.41 13.40
N LYS A 37 1.48 -7.38 13.51
CA LYS A 37 0.64 -8.57 13.34
C LYS A 37 0.21 -8.80 11.90
N LYS A 38 -0.22 -7.72 11.19
CA LYS A 38 -0.71 -7.78 9.82
C LYS A 38 -0.08 -6.70 8.96
N VAL A 39 0.35 -7.05 7.76
CA VAL A 39 0.96 -6.14 6.78
C VAL A 39 0.09 -6.12 5.52
N ILE A 40 -0.51 -4.97 5.23
CA ILE A 40 -1.47 -4.78 4.14
C ILE A 40 -0.87 -3.86 3.08
N GLY A 41 -0.66 -4.38 1.88
CA GLY A 41 -0.21 -3.57 0.75
C GLY A 41 -1.37 -2.77 0.14
N VAL A 42 -1.20 -1.47 -0.03
CA VAL A 42 -2.14 -0.64 -0.80
C VAL A 42 -1.51 -0.33 -2.14
N VAL A 43 -2.14 -0.80 -3.21
CA VAL A 43 -1.56 -0.82 -4.55
C VAL A 43 -2.43 -0.10 -5.56
N SER A 44 -1.81 0.42 -6.62
CA SER A 44 -2.53 0.96 -7.77
C SER A 44 -1.77 0.67 -9.06
N GLY A 45 -2.49 0.45 -10.14
CA GLY A 45 -1.85 0.19 -11.43
C GLY A 45 -1.34 1.45 -12.15
N LYS A 46 -1.73 2.65 -11.69
CA LYS A 46 -1.25 3.95 -12.21
C LYS A 46 -1.12 4.97 -11.08
N GLY A 47 -0.34 6.03 -11.32
CA GLY A 47 -0.26 7.17 -10.44
C GLY A 47 -1.52 8.06 -10.49
N GLY A 48 -1.74 8.86 -9.45
CA GLY A 48 -2.82 9.86 -9.42
C GLY A 48 -4.22 9.34 -9.10
N VAL A 49 -4.38 8.06 -8.71
CA VAL A 49 -5.69 7.51 -8.30
C VAL A 49 -6.05 7.79 -6.84
N GLY A 50 -5.18 8.48 -6.10
CA GLY A 50 -5.37 8.77 -4.67
C GLY A 50 -5.05 7.59 -3.75
N LYS A 51 -4.17 6.68 -4.16
CA LYS A 51 -3.71 5.53 -3.37
C LYS A 51 -3.29 5.93 -1.94
N SER A 52 -2.39 6.91 -1.81
CA SER A 52 -1.88 7.38 -0.51
C SER A 52 -2.97 8.01 0.38
N ILE A 53 -3.98 8.65 -0.22
CA ILE A 53 -5.16 9.13 0.52
C ILE A 53 -5.95 7.94 1.06
N VAL A 54 -6.19 6.91 0.24
CA VAL A 54 -6.88 5.69 0.67
C VAL A 54 -6.08 4.96 1.75
N THR A 55 -4.76 4.88 1.62
CA THR A 55 -3.86 4.33 2.65
C THR A 55 -4.02 5.08 3.98
N SER A 56 -3.98 6.41 3.93
CA SER A 56 -4.16 7.27 5.12
C SER A 56 -5.54 7.10 5.75
N MET A 57 -6.58 7.00 4.93
CA MET A 57 -7.96 6.78 5.40
C MET A 57 -8.13 5.41 6.06
N LEU A 58 -7.56 4.35 5.48
CA LEU A 58 -7.59 3.00 6.06
C LEU A 58 -6.89 2.98 7.42
N ALA A 59 -5.70 3.56 7.52
CA ALA A 59 -4.97 3.66 8.78
C ALA A 59 -5.76 4.45 9.84
N THR A 60 -6.37 5.58 9.44
CA THR A 60 -7.21 6.39 10.33
C THR A 60 -8.45 5.62 10.79
N GLU A 61 -9.12 4.89 9.89
CA GLU A 61 -10.31 4.09 10.22
C GLU A 61 -9.96 2.96 11.20
N MET A 62 -8.88 2.21 10.96
CA MET A 62 -8.43 1.16 11.88
C MET A 62 -7.99 1.73 13.23
N ARG A 63 -7.35 2.91 13.23
CA ARG A 63 -7.00 3.60 14.49
C ARG A 63 -8.21 4.00 15.30
N ARG A 64 -9.30 4.46 14.64
CA ARG A 64 -10.59 4.76 15.29
C ARG A 64 -11.25 3.54 15.91
N ARG A 65 -11.04 2.37 15.32
CA ARG A 65 -11.45 1.07 15.87
C ARG A 65 -10.53 0.57 16.99
N SER A 66 -9.63 1.43 17.48
CA SER A 66 -8.69 1.16 18.58
C SER A 66 -7.58 0.17 18.29
N TYR A 67 -7.28 -0.10 17.01
CA TYR A 67 -6.11 -0.89 16.63
C TYR A 67 -4.83 -0.06 16.64
N GLY A 68 -3.72 -0.68 16.99
CA GLY A 68 -2.38 -0.17 16.74
C GLY A 68 -2.12 -0.12 15.25
N THR A 69 -1.88 1.07 14.68
CA THR A 69 -1.71 1.22 13.23
C THR A 69 -0.41 1.88 12.85
N ALA A 70 0.14 1.44 11.72
CA ALA A 70 1.33 2.02 11.13
C ALA A 70 1.18 2.20 9.61
N ILE A 71 1.92 3.14 9.05
CA ILE A 71 2.08 3.34 7.61
C ILE A 71 3.56 3.28 7.27
N LEU A 72 3.93 2.38 6.37
CA LEU A 72 5.21 2.35 5.72
C LEU A 72 5.03 2.90 4.30
N ASP A 73 5.50 4.12 4.07
CA ASP A 73 5.39 4.79 2.77
C ASP A 73 6.57 4.39 1.89
N ALA A 74 6.29 3.54 0.92
CA ALA A 74 7.23 3.07 -0.09
C ALA A 74 7.14 3.87 -1.41
N ASP A 75 6.24 4.86 -1.51
CA ASP A 75 6.08 5.72 -2.68
C ASP A 75 6.85 7.03 -2.51
N ILE A 76 8.03 7.09 -3.05
CA ILE A 76 8.90 8.27 -2.96
C ILE A 76 8.52 9.41 -3.91
N THR A 77 7.54 9.20 -4.79
CA THR A 77 7.23 10.16 -5.85
C THR A 77 6.57 11.45 -5.34
N GLY A 78 6.26 11.51 -4.04
CA GLY A 78 5.77 12.72 -3.40
C GLY A 78 5.50 12.51 -1.90
N PRO A 79 5.55 13.59 -1.08
CA PRO A 79 5.38 13.54 0.37
C PRO A 79 3.90 13.40 0.78
N SER A 80 3.13 12.54 0.10
CA SER A 80 1.67 12.45 0.25
C SER A 80 1.26 12.01 1.65
N ILE A 81 1.90 10.97 2.20
CA ILE A 81 1.59 10.46 3.54
C ILE A 81 2.00 11.46 4.63
N PRO A 82 3.26 11.94 4.71
CA PRO A 82 3.63 12.93 5.72
C PRO A 82 2.77 14.20 5.65
N LYS A 83 2.47 14.70 4.45
CA LYS A 83 1.63 15.88 4.26
C LYS A 83 0.20 15.65 4.79
N ALA A 84 -0.41 14.51 4.52
CA ALA A 84 -1.78 14.21 4.92
C ALA A 84 -1.97 14.20 6.46
N PHE A 85 -0.93 13.83 7.20
CA PHE A 85 -0.92 13.79 8.66
C PHE A 85 -0.25 15.01 9.32
N GLY A 86 0.29 15.94 8.52
CA GLY A 86 1.04 17.08 9.04
C GLY A 86 2.30 16.65 9.79
N ALA A 87 2.88 15.52 9.38
CA ALA A 87 4.11 15.00 9.98
C ALA A 87 5.27 15.97 9.69
N GLY A 88 5.99 16.34 10.76
CA GLY A 88 7.20 17.12 10.66
C GLY A 88 8.32 16.35 9.96
N ARG A 89 9.36 17.06 9.55
CA ARG A 89 10.56 16.47 8.97
C ARG A 89 11.47 15.90 10.05
N GLY A 90 12.29 14.97 9.63
CA GLY A 90 13.25 14.28 10.46
C GLY A 90 12.72 12.96 11.00
N VAL A 91 13.61 12.00 11.05
CA VAL A 91 13.41 10.72 11.70
C VAL A 91 14.32 10.69 12.90
N GLU A 92 13.77 10.43 14.06
CA GLU A 92 14.58 10.23 15.25
C GLU A 92 15.32 8.90 15.14
N ALA A 93 16.59 8.89 15.52
CA ALA A 93 17.41 7.70 15.51
C ALA A 93 18.18 7.57 16.83
N GLU A 94 18.15 6.39 17.41
CA GLU A 94 18.99 6.01 18.55
C GLU A 94 20.00 4.94 18.12
N GLY A 95 21.26 5.37 17.94
CA GLY A 95 22.31 4.51 17.38
C GLY A 95 22.00 4.10 15.94
N ASN A 96 21.79 2.79 15.69
CA ASN A 96 21.45 2.24 14.38
C ASN A 96 19.95 1.98 14.19
N VAL A 97 19.11 2.45 15.09
CA VAL A 97 17.68 2.19 15.08
C VAL A 97 16.92 3.47 14.77
N MET A 98 15.92 3.37 13.89
CA MET A 98 15.01 4.47 13.57
C MET A 98 13.74 4.38 14.41
N LEU A 99 13.21 5.55 14.79
CA LEU A 99 11.92 5.67 15.48
C LEU A 99 10.90 6.22 14.49
N PRO A 100 9.70 5.63 14.38
CA PRO A 100 8.67 6.13 13.50
C PRO A 100 8.12 7.47 14.01
N HIS A 101 7.67 8.32 13.11
CA HIS A 101 6.92 9.50 13.48
C HIS A 101 5.53 9.10 14.00
N PHE A 102 5.14 9.61 15.17
CA PHE A 102 3.81 9.40 15.73
C PHE A 102 2.89 10.56 15.37
N THR A 103 1.74 10.25 14.77
CA THR A 103 0.70 11.25 14.54
C THR A 103 -0.03 11.62 15.83
N LYS A 104 -0.94 12.59 15.76
CA LYS A 104 -1.71 13.05 16.94
C LYS A 104 -2.60 11.95 17.53
N THR A 105 -3.07 11.01 16.75
CA THR A 105 -3.87 9.87 17.23
C THR A 105 -3.03 8.63 17.53
N GLY A 106 -1.72 8.70 17.28
CA GLY A 106 -0.77 7.62 17.56
C GLY A 106 -0.57 6.62 16.42
N ILE A 107 -0.86 7.01 15.17
CA ILE A 107 -0.45 6.23 13.99
C ILE A 107 1.06 6.40 13.80
N GLN A 108 1.77 5.30 13.59
CA GLN A 108 3.21 5.29 13.37
C GLN A 108 3.50 5.42 11.87
N ILE A 109 4.35 6.37 11.48
CA ILE A 109 4.65 6.63 10.06
C ILE A 109 6.16 6.58 9.83
N MET A 110 6.58 5.85 8.79
CA MET A 110 7.90 5.91 8.22
C MET A 110 7.79 6.18 6.72
N SER A 111 8.49 7.20 6.24
CA SER A 111 8.52 7.60 4.83
C SER A 111 9.90 8.12 4.47
N VAL A 112 10.34 7.83 3.24
CA VAL A 112 11.56 8.44 2.68
C VAL A 112 11.51 9.96 2.72
N ASN A 113 10.32 10.52 2.54
CA ASN A 113 10.13 11.97 2.55
C ASN A 113 10.40 12.63 3.93
N LEU A 114 10.34 11.85 5.02
CA LEU A 114 10.75 12.33 6.34
C LEU A 114 12.28 12.46 6.49
N LEU A 115 13.04 11.74 5.66
CA LEU A 115 14.51 11.78 5.66
C LEU A 115 15.07 12.91 4.80
N LEU A 116 14.27 13.54 3.96
CA LEU A 116 14.70 14.58 3.03
C LEU A 116 14.86 15.92 3.75
N ALA A 117 15.87 16.70 3.33
CA ALA A 117 16.14 18.03 3.88
C ALA A 117 15.01 19.04 3.54
N ASP A 118 14.39 18.92 2.37
CA ASP A 118 13.27 19.76 1.93
C ASP A 118 12.34 19.00 0.97
N ASP A 119 11.07 19.46 0.84
CA ASP A 119 10.03 18.83 0.00
C ASP A 119 10.22 19.10 -1.50
N THR A 120 11.10 20.03 -1.84
CA THR A 120 11.35 20.48 -3.22
C THR A 120 12.58 19.81 -3.82
N THR A 121 13.41 19.19 -3.00
CA THR A 121 14.58 18.44 -3.47
C THR A 121 14.12 17.23 -4.28
N PRO A 122 14.40 17.19 -5.60
CA PRO A 122 14.02 16.03 -6.39
C PRO A 122 14.80 14.80 -5.93
N VAL A 123 14.06 13.76 -5.54
CA VAL A 123 14.65 12.48 -5.18
C VAL A 123 15.00 11.72 -6.45
N VAL A 124 16.26 11.82 -6.87
CA VAL A 124 16.78 11.07 -8.04
C VAL A 124 17.31 9.70 -7.58
N TRP A 125 16.48 8.93 -6.90
CA TRP A 125 16.87 7.58 -6.48
C TRP A 125 16.48 6.56 -7.54
N ARG A 126 17.40 5.66 -7.84
CA ARG A 126 17.11 4.52 -8.70
C ARG A 126 16.35 3.44 -7.93
N GLY A 127 15.55 2.63 -8.62
CA GLY A 127 14.73 1.56 -8.02
C GLY A 127 15.40 0.75 -6.92
N PRO A 128 16.66 0.25 -7.09
CA PRO A 128 17.35 -0.51 -6.04
C PRO A 128 17.60 0.27 -4.74
N VAL A 129 17.83 1.58 -4.82
CA VAL A 129 18.04 2.43 -3.63
C VAL A 129 16.74 2.60 -2.86
N ILE A 130 15.63 2.78 -3.58
CA ILE A 130 14.28 2.87 -2.98
C ILE A 130 13.95 1.56 -2.27
N ALA A 131 14.12 0.45 -2.96
CA ALA A 131 13.88 -0.87 -2.41
C ALA A 131 14.74 -1.14 -1.16
N GLY A 132 16.00 -0.68 -1.16
CA GLY A 132 16.88 -0.72 0.01
C GLY A 132 16.34 0.10 1.17
N ALA A 133 15.87 1.33 0.93
CA ALA A 133 15.28 2.18 1.97
C ALA A 133 14.02 1.56 2.59
N VAL A 134 13.13 0.99 1.77
CA VAL A 134 11.92 0.29 2.26
C VAL A 134 12.28 -0.91 3.13
N LYS A 135 13.32 -1.67 2.75
CA LYS A 135 13.84 -2.76 3.59
C LYS A 135 14.35 -2.24 4.93
N GLN A 136 15.15 -1.17 4.93
CA GLN A 136 15.65 -0.56 6.16
C GLN A 136 14.51 -0.03 7.05
N PHE A 137 13.45 0.52 6.47
CA PHE A 137 12.26 0.91 7.25
C PHE A 137 11.57 -0.29 7.93
N TRP A 138 11.68 -1.46 7.37
CA TRP A 138 11.19 -2.67 7.99
C TRP A 138 12.16 -3.25 9.03
N THR A 139 13.47 -3.34 8.71
CA THR A 139 14.47 -4.01 9.56
C THR A 139 15.02 -3.13 10.67
N ASP A 140 15.14 -1.81 10.45
CA ASP A 140 15.88 -0.90 11.32
C ASP A 140 14.96 0.04 12.12
N THR A 141 13.65 0.05 11.85
CA THR A 141 12.67 0.84 12.61
C THR A 141 12.07 0.00 13.74
N ILE A 142 11.87 0.61 14.91
CA ILE A 142 11.11 0.01 16.02
C ILE A 142 9.62 0.33 15.84
N TRP A 143 8.84 -0.68 15.48
CA TRP A 143 7.40 -0.62 15.35
C TRP A 143 6.72 -1.13 16.63
N ASN A 144 6.04 -0.26 17.37
CA ASN A 144 5.48 -0.59 18.69
C ASN A 144 4.02 -1.03 18.59
N ASP A 145 3.73 -2.27 18.97
CA ASP A 145 2.37 -2.83 19.12
C ASP A 145 1.44 -2.52 17.93
N VAL A 146 1.92 -2.82 16.72
CA VAL A 146 1.17 -2.60 15.48
C VAL A 146 0.29 -3.80 15.18
N ASP A 147 -1.04 -3.60 15.18
CA ASP A 147 -2.00 -4.60 14.71
C ASP A 147 -2.06 -4.64 13.19
N TYR A 148 -2.11 -3.46 12.55
CA TYR A 148 -2.17 -3.31 11.09
C TYR A 148 -1.15 -2.30 10.58
N MET A 149 -0.23 -2.77 9.75
CA MET A 149 0.67 -1.92 8.99
C MET A 149 0.18 -1.80 7.55
N PHE A 150 -0.03 -0.58 7.09
CA PHE A 150 -0.35 -0.29 5.69
C PHE A 150 0.91 0.12 4.95
N VAL A 151 1.21 -0.60 3.87
CA VAL A 151 2.33 -0.28 2.99
C VAL A 151 1.80 0.48 1.79
N ASP A 152 2.11 1.78 1.70
CA ASP A 152 1.75 2.61 0.54
C ASP A 152 2.72 2.32 -0.60
N MET A 153 2.28 1.46 -1.53
CA MET A 153 3.14 0.91 -2.59
C MET A 153 3.37 1.94 -3.71
N PRO A 154 4.54 1.95 -4.35
CA PRO A 154 4.71 2.74 -5.57
C PRO A 154 3.70 2.33 -6.64
N PRO A 155 3.26 3.25 -7.51
CA PRO A 155 2.30 2.92 -8.55
C PRO A 155 2.87 1.98 -9.60
N GLY A 156 2.00 1.16 -10.20
CA GLY A 156 2.36 0.24 -11.27
C GLY A 156 2.86 -1.13 -10.80
N THR A 157 3.52 -1.84 -11.72
CA THR A 157 3.98 -3.23 -11.55
C THR A 157 5.47 -3.37 -11.85
N GLY A 158 6.26 -2.32 -11.58
CA GLY A 158 7.70 -2.28 -11.83
C GLY A 158 8.54 -2.98 -10.74
N ASP A 159 9.85 -2.76 -10.80
CA ASP A 159 10.82 -3.44 -9.93
C ASP A 159 10.65 -3.11 -8.45
N VAL A 160 10.25 -1.88 -8.10
CA VAL A 160 10.12 -1.48 -6.70
C VAL A 160 8.95 -2.18 -6.01
N PRO A 161 7.69 -2.17 -6.55
CA PRO A 161 6.61 -2.99 -6.03
C PRO A 161 6.99 -4.47 -5.90
N LEU A 162 7.64 -5.04 -6.91
CA LEU A 162 8.07 -6.43 -6.89
C LEU A 162 9.03 -6.71 -5.74
N THR A 163 10.03 -5.84 -5.53
CA THR A 163 11.00 -5.98 -4.44
C THR A 163 10.31 -5.86 -3.07
N VAL A 164 9.35 -4.94 -2.91
CA VAL A 164 8.60 -4.82 -1.65
C VAL A 164 7.79 -6.10 -1.39
N TYR A 165 7.10 -6.65 -2.40
CA TYR A 165 6.41 -7.93 -2.28
C TYR A 165 7.33 -9.09 -1.92
N GLN A 166 8.55 -9.09 -2.42
CA GLN A 166 9.54 -10.12 -2.14
C GLN A 166 10.15 -9.98 -0.74
N SER A 167 10.31 -8.75 -0.25
CA SER A 167 11.02 -8.46 0.99
C SER A 167 10.12 -8.44 2.22
N LEU A 168 8.92 -7.87 2.13
CA LEU A 168 8.01 -7.74 3.27
C LEU A 168 7.01 -8.90 3.33
N PRO A 169 6.60 -9.33 4.53
CA PRO A 169 5.59 -10.38 4.73
C PRO A 169 4.17 -9.82 4.53
N ILE A 170 3.79 -9.50 3.28
CA ILE A 170 2.48 -8.94 2.95
C ILE A 170 1.40 -10.01 3.13
N ASP A 171 0.44 -9.80 4.05
CA ASP A 171 -0.68 -10.69 4.34
C ASP A 171 -1.82 -10.56 3.30
N GLY A 172 -1.93 -9.40 2.66
CA GLY A 172 -2.91 -9.16 1.60
C GLY A 172 -2.79 -7.78 0.99
N ILE A 173 -3.50 -7.56 -0.12
CA ILE A 173 -3.49 -6.26 -0.81
C ILE A 173 -4.88 -5.69 -1.01
N VAL A 174 -4.98 -4.36 -0.91
CA VAL A 174 -6.11 -3.55 -1.35
C VAL A 174 -5.73 -2.84 -2.65
N ILE A 175 -6.52 -3.03 -3.71
CA ILE A 175 -6.27 -2.42 -5.01
C ILE A 175 -7.09 -1.15 -5.14
N VAL A 176 -6.43 -0.02 -5.33
CA VAL A 176 -7.07 1.30 -5.51
C VAL A 176 -7.13 1.66 -6.99
N THR A 177 -8.30 2.07 -7.43
CA THR A 177 -8.57 2.47 -8.81
C THR A 177 -9.51 3.68 -8.89
N THR A 178 -9.82 4.17 -10.11
CA THR A 178 -10.78 5.24 -10.40
C THR A 178 -11.68 4.81 -11.56
N PRO A 179 -12.91 5.35 -11.72
CA PRO A 179 -13.83 4.92 -12.79
C PRO A 179 -13.42 5.48 -14.17
N GLN A 180 -12.33 4.97 -14.75
CA GLN A 180 -11.81 5.34 -16.07
C GLN A 180 -11.67 4.09 -16.95
N ASP A 181 -11.71 4.22 -18.27
CA ASP A 181 -11.76 3.10 -19.23
C ASP A 181 -10.63 2.08 -19.13
N LEU A 182 -9.46 2.46 -18.62
CA LEU A 182 -8.31 1.56 -18.47
C LEU A 182 -8.32 0.73 -17.16
N VAL A 183 -9.37 0.84 -16.34
CA VAL A 183 -9.45 0.18 -15.01
C VAL A 183 -9.31 -1.33 -15.12
N SER A 184 -9.97 -1.95 -16.09
CA SER A 184 -9.91 -3.41 -16.30
C SER A 184 -8.47 -3.89 -16.45
N MET A 185 -7.71 -3.30 -17.37
CA MET A 185 -6.31 -3.68 -17.62
C MET A 185 -5.39 -3.42 -16.41
N ILE A 186 -5.66 -2.35 -15.67
CA ILE A 186 -4.87 -1.95 -14.49
C ILE A 186 -5.11 -2.93 -13.34
N VAL A 187 -6.37 -3.24 -13.05
CA VAL A 187 -6.75 -4.22 -12.04
C VAL A 187 -6.24 -5.61 -12.43
N GLU A 188 -6.38 -6.00 -13.70
CA GLU A 188 -5.86 -7.26 -14.21
C GLU A 188 -4.35 -7.43 -13.93
N LYS A 189 -3.54 -6.41 -14.19
CA LYS A 189 -2.10 -6.44 -13.91
C LYS A 189 -1.81 -6.62 -12.43
N ALA A 190 -2.52 -5.88 -11.56
CA ALA A 190 -2.36 -6.00 -10.11
C ALA A 190 -2.78 -7.39 -9.61
N VAL A 191 -3.89 -7.93 -10.12
CA VAL A 191 -4.37 -9.29 -9.80
C VAL A 191 -3.37 -10.35 -10.25
N LYS A 192 -2.84 -10.23 -11.48
CA LYS A 192 -1.83 -11.18 -11.99
C LYS A 192 -0.56 -11.14 -11.14
N MET A 193 -0.08 -9.95 -10.77
CA MET A 193 1.09 -9.80 -9.91
C MET A 193 0.84 -10.44 -8.54
N ALA A 194 -0.28 -10.14 -7.88
CA ALA A 194 -0.64 -10.72 -6.59
C ALA A 194 -0.68 -12.26 -6.64
N LYS A 195 -1.28 -12.82 -7.70
CA LYS A 195 -1.31 -14.27 -7.92
C LYS A 195 0.08 -14.86 -8.13
N MET A 196 0.96 -14.21 -8.91
CA MET A 196 2.34 -14.65 -9.10
C MET A 196 3.14 -14.65 -7.80
N MET A 197 2.85 -13.70 -6.90
CA MET A 197 3.50 -13.57 -5.60
C MET A 197 2.79 -14.37 -4.50
N ASN A 198 1.70 -15.08 -4.83
CA ASN A 198 0.85 -15.82 -3.89
C ASN A 198 0.34 -14.95 -2.73
N ILE A 199 -0.03 -13.70 -3.02
CA ILE A 199 -0.56 -12.75 -2.04
C ILE A 199 -2.07 -12.63 -2.21
N PRO A 200 -2.85 -12.77 -1.12
CA PRO A 200 -4.30 -12.61 -1.15
C PRO A 200 -4.72 -11.19 -1.57
N ILE A 201 -5.81 -11.09 -2.34
CA ILE A 201 -6.43 -9.80 -2.66
C ILE A 201 -7.62 -9.62 -1.74
N ILE A 202 -7.55 -8.62 -0.86
CA ILE A 202 -8.60 -8.32 0.12
C ILE A 202 -9.81 -7.70 -0.60
N GLY A 203 -9.54 -6.78 -1.55
CA GLY A 203 -10.60 -6.21 -2.36
C GLY A 203 -10.18 -4.97 -3.15
N LEU A 204 -11.18 -4.38 -3.82
CA LEU A 204 -11.04 -3.20 -4.67
C LEU A 204 -11.64 -1.97 -3.97
N VAL A 205 -10.95 -0.85 -4.04
CA VAL A 205 -11.44 0.47 -3.65
C VAL A 205 -11.47 1.38 -4.87
N GLU A 206 -12.65 1.83 -5.26
CA GLU A 206 -12.80 2.82 -6.31
C GLU A 206 -12.82 4.22 -5.70
N ASN A 207 -11.75 4.96 -5.87
CA ASN A 207 -11.65 6.35 -5.46
C ASN A 207 -12.13 7.29 -6.58
N MET A 208 -12.55 8.51 -6.21
CA MET A 208 -13.09 9.49 -7.16
C MET A 208 -14.30 8.94 -7.97
N SER A 209 -15.11 8.10 -7.32
CA SER A 209 -16.16 7.32 -7.98
C SER A 209 -17.28 8.22 -8.53
N TYR A 210 -17.62 9.28 -7.81
CA TYR A 210 -18.67 10.23 -8.17
C TYR A 210 -18.50 11.55 -7.41
N VAL A 211 -19.25 12.56 -7.81
CA VAL A 211 -19.44 13.82 -7.05
C VAL A 211 -20.86 13.86 -6.54
N VAL A 212 -21.05 14.36 -5.32
CA VAL A 212 -22.38 14.64 -4.78
C VAL A 212 -22.70 16.12 -5.02
N CYS A 213 -23.80 16.40 -5.74
CA CYS A 213 -24.26 17.78 -5.94
C CYS A 213 -24.59 18.41 -4.58
N PRO A 214 -24.01 19.57 -4.22
CA PRO A 214 -24.24 20.20 -2.93
C PRO A 214 -25.70 20.70 -2.75
N ASP A 215 -26.40 21.01 -3.86
CA ASP A 215 -27.76 21.58 -3.82
C ASP A 215 -28.82 20.51 -3.71
N CYS A 216 -28.71 19.38 -4.42
CA CYS A 216 -29.79 18.39 -4.52
C CYS A 216 -29.36 16.96 -4.10
N GLY A 217 -28.11 16.74 -3.71
CA GLY A 217 -27.61 15.42 -3.29
C GLY A 217 -27.47 14.38 -4.40
N LYS A 218 -27.77 14.74 -5.67
CA LYS A 218 -27.65 13.81 -6.80
C LYS A 218 -26.19 13.40 -7.02
N LYS A 219 -25.95 12.11 -7.20
CA LYS A 219 -24.64 11.58 -7.61
C LYS A 219 -24.39 11.86 -9.09
N ILE A 220 -23.22 12.38 -9.41
CA ILE A 220 -22.77 12.72 -10.76
C ILE A 220 -21.53 11.90 -11.06
N ASN A 221 -21.61 11.02 -12.06
CA ASN A 221 -20.49 10.19 -12.50
C ASN A 221 -19.61 10.97 -13.47
N VAL A 222 -18.64 11.71 -12.94
CA VAL A 222 -17.76 12.61 -13.72
C VAL A 222 -16.93 11.85 -14.77
N PHE A 223 -16.57 10.62 -14.48
CA PHE A 223 -15.81 9.74 -15.38
C PHE A 223 -16.66 8.71 -16.12
N GLY A 224 -17.98 8.90 -16.17
CA GLY A 224 -18.91 7.95 -16.76
C GLY A 224 -19.35 6.84 -15.80
N GLU A 225 -20.01 5.81 -16.33
CA GLU A 225 -20.49 4.67 -15.54
C GLU A 225 -19.31 3.81 -15.08
N SER A 226 -19.34 3.48 -13.80
CA SER A 226 -18.32 2.62 -13.20
C SER A 226 -18.49 1.15 -13.64
N LYS A 227 -17.40 0.52 -14.03
CA LYS A 227 -17.35 -0.91 -14.37
C LYS A 227 -16.77 -1.76 -13.23
N ILE A 228 -16.58 -1.20 -12.04
CA ILE A 228 -15.86 -1.90 -10.96
C ILE A 228 -16.56 -3.17 -10.50
N GLU A 229 -17.90 -3.22 -10.52
CA GLU A 229 -18.67 -4.42 -10.14
C GLU A 229 -18.49 -5.56 -11.15
N GLU A 230 -18.40 -5.24 -12.45
CA GLU A 230 -18.14 -6.21 -13.50
C GLU A 230 -16.75 -6.82 -13.34
N ILE A 231 -15.75 -5.94 -13.10
CA ILE A 231 -14.36 -6.32 -12.88
C ILE A 231 -14.23 -7.14 -11.58
N ALA A 232 -14.87 -6.71 -10.51
CA ALA A 232 -14.89 -7.42 -9.24
C ALA A 232 -15.43 -8.85 -9.39
N LYS A 233 -16.51 -9.00 -10.15
CA LYS A 233 -17.10 -10.31 -10.46
C LYS A 233 -16.19 -11.16 -11.34
N GLU A 234 -15.56 -10.58 -12.36
CA GLU A 234 -14.65 -11.28 -13.28
C GLU A 234 -13.47 -11.91 -12.53
N TYR A 235 -12.88 -11.15 -11.58
CA TYR A 235 -11.72 -11.62 -10.81
C TYR A 235 -12.08 -12.29 -9.48
N SER A 236 -13.38 -12.38 -9.14
CA SER A 236 -13.87 -12.89 -7.84
C SER A 236 -13.27 -12.16 -6.64
N VAL A 237 -13.17 -10.83 -6.74
CA VAL A 237 -12.61 -9.94 -5.72
C VAL A 237 -13.71 -8.97 -5.26
N PRO A 238 -13.94 -8.76 -3.95
CA PRO A 238 -15.01 -7.88 -3.49
C PRO A 238 -14.71 -6.39 -3.74
N VAL A 239 -15.75 -5.59 -4.00
CA VAL A 239 -15.68 -4.13 -3.92
C VAL A 239 -15.86 -3.72 -2.46
N LEU A 240 -14.81 -3.13 -1.90
CA LEU A 240 -14.76 -2.70 -0.50
C LEU A 240 -15.34 -1.30 -0.31
N ALA A 241 -15.08 -0.39 -1.25
CA ALA A 241 -15.55 0.99 -1.16
C ALA A 241 -15.68 1.65 -2.54
N ARG A 242 -16.58 2.66 -2.59
CA ARG A 242 -16.66 3.67 -3.63
C ARG A 242 -16.62 5.04 -2.97
N ILE A 243 -15.46 5.70 -3.08
CA ILE A 243 -15.19 6.98 -2.41
C ILE A 243 -15.54 8.12 -3.37
N PRO A 244 -16.38 9.10 -2.97
CA PRO A 244 -16.65 10.27 -3.79
C PRO A 244 -15.43 11.20 -3.89
N MET A 245 -15.46 12.11 -4.85
CA MET A 245 -14.65 13.31 -4.81
C MET A 245 -15.22 14.22 -3.72
N ASP A 246 -14.56 14.25 -2.57
CA ASP A 246 -14.99 15.02 -1.41
C ASP A 246 -14.04 16.21 -1.16
N PRO A 247 -14.48 17.46 -1.42
CA PRO A 247 -13.67 18.64 -1.15
C PRO A 247 -13.27 18.80 0.32
N LYS A 248 -14.07 18.26 1.25
CA LYS A 248 -13.74 18.30 2.68
C LYS A 248 -12.53 17.40 2.98
N LEU A 249 -12.51 16.22 2.39
CA LEU A 249 -11.37 15.32 2.52
C LEU A 249 -10.08 15.95 1.97
N THR A 250 -10.16 16.56 0.78
CA THR A 250 -9.01 17.28 0.18
C THR A 250 -8.52 18.39 1.10
N ALA A 251 -9.44 19.20 1.66
CA ALA A 251 -9.08 20.27 2.58
C ALA A 251 -8.42 19.78 3.88
N LEU A 252 -8.81 18.61 4.39
CA LEU A 252 -8.18 18.00 5.56
C LEU A 252 -6.75 17.51 5.25
N VAL A 253 -6.57 16.89 4.07
CA VAL A 253 -5.25 16.44 3.58
C VAL A 253 -4.30 17.64 3.40
N ASP A 254 -4.78 18.72 2.77
CA ASP A 254 -3.96 19.93 2.56
C ASP A 254 -3.54 20.62 3.86
N LYS A 255 -4.37 20.50 4.90
CA LYS A 255 -4.09 21.01 6.24
C LYS A 255 -3.24 20.05 7.11
N GLY A 256 -2.97 18.84 6.64
CA GLY A 256 -2.24 17.84 7.42
C GLY A 256 -3.02 17.30 8.63
N ILE A 257 -4.31 17.19 8.53
CA ILE A 257 -5.23 16.77 9.61
C ILE A 257 -6.25 15.72 9.13
N ILE A 258 -5.83 14.81 8.25
CA ILE A 258 -6.71 13.78 7.69
C ILE A 258 -7.39 12.93 8.78
N GLU A 259 -6.76 12.80 9.93
CA GLU A 259 -7.31 12.06 11.08
C GLU A 259 -8.64 12.63 11.59
N LEU A 260 -8.97 13.90 11.25
CA LEU A 260 -10.24 14.53 11.60
C LEU A 260 -11.35 14.26 10.58
N MET A 261 -11.12 13.45 9.56
CA MET A 261 -12.19 13.11 8.61
C MET A 261 -13.32 12.36 9.31
N GLU A 262 -14.55 12.77 9.06
CA GLU A 262 -15.76 12.13 9.58
C GLU A 262 -16.55 11.55 8.39
N ASN A 263 -16.32 10.31 8.05
CA ASN A 263 -17.05 9.57 7.04
C ASN A 263 -16.93 8.07 7.30
N ASP A 264 -17.78 7.27 6.64
CA ASP A 264 -17.87 5.82 6.71
C ASP A 264 -17.47 5.12 5.42
N TYR A 265 -16.79 5.85 4.52
CA TYR A 265 -16.47 5.36 3.17
C TYR A 265 -15.71 4.04 3.17
N LEU A 266 -14.88 3.80 4.19
CA LEU A 266 -14.03 2.61 4.31
C LEU A 266 -14.46 1.62 5.41
N SER A 267 -15.64 1.80 6.03
CA SER A 267 -16.11 0.89 7.08
C SER A 267 -16.15 -0.57 6.62
N LYS A 268 -16.69 -0.84 5.41
CA LYS A 268 -16.69 -2.19 4.84
C LYS A 268 -15.28 -2.72 4.56
N ALA A 269 -14.34 -1.85 4.19
CA ALA A 269 -12.94 -2.25 4.02
C ALA A 269 -12.30 -2.60 5.36
N ALA A 270 -12.57 -1.84 6.40
CA ALA A 270 -12.12 -2.14 7.76
C ALA A 270 -12.69 -3.47 8.28
N ASP A 271 -14.00 -3.73 8.06
CA ASP A 271 -14.62 -5.03 8.40
C ASP A 271 -13.93 -6.21 7.72
N ALA A 272 -13.55 -6.03 6.45
CA ALA A 272 -12.81 -7.06 5.71
C ALA A 272 -11.38 -7.27 6.25
N LEU A 273 -10.73 -6.22 6.75
CA LEU A 273 -9.41 -6.30 7.40
C LEU A 273 -9.49 -7.01 8.76
N GLU A 274 -10.55 -6.76 9.55
CA GLU A 274 -10.80 -7.44 10.82
C GLU A 274 -11.05 -8.94 10.63
N GLY A 275 -11.52 -9.37 9.47
CA GLY A 275 -11.76 -10.76 9.11
C GLY A 275 -10.50 -11.55 8.68
N LEU A 276 -9.33 -10.91 8.62
CA LEU A 276 -8.04 -11.55 8.28
C LEU A 276 -7.43 -12.16 9.54
#